data_6848b4da5a9601d4b26c48ece6389f37
#
_entry.id   6848b4da5a9601d4b26c48ece6389f37
#
_cell.length_a   1.000
_cell.length_b   1.000
_cell.length_c   1.000
_cell.angle_alpha   90.00
_cell.angle_beta   90.00
_cell.angle_gamma   90.00
#
_symmetry.space_group_name_H-M   'P 1'
#
loop_
_entity.id
_entity.type
_entity.pdbx_description
1 polymer ?
#
loop_
_entity_poly.entity_id
_entity_poly.type
_entity_poly.pdbx_seq_one_letter_code
_entity_poly.pdbx_strand_id
1 'polypeptide(L)'
;MIAVVAVLMAAQPAAKLDTAKIEQLTGLKGKLDEKEGAFKVSYPRNDIGSTAAGVKLTPPLGLTAWAAFSGGGAHTMVMGDVVLTEDQVNTAMSTALDNGLEVTALHNHFFWDSPKVMFMHIGGMGDEEKLATAVGKVFATLKEKGQVPTADIDPSKSTIDPAKLDAAFGKKGEFKDGVYKATWGRTTKVRGMTMGNTMGVNTWAALAGSDDKAVIDGDFAMLEAEMQDVLKALRHGGINIVAIHSHMSGEQRRVLFLHYWGIGPAEGLAKGVMAALGKTKTK
;
A
#
# COMPACT_ATOMS: atom_id res chain seq x y z
N MET A 1 20.88 -38.71 41.10
CA MET A 1 19.81 -38.94 40.11
C MET A 1 18.95 -37.67 40.06
N ILE A 2 19.04 -36.89 38.97
CA ILE A 2 18.25 -35.69 38.77
C ILE A 2 17.08 -36.11 37.90
N ALA A 3 15.86 -36.02 38.43
CA ALA A 3 14.64 -36.30 37.68
C ALA A 3 14.32 -35.10 36.80
N VAL A 4 14.40 -35.28 35.49
CA VAL A 4 13.92 -34.29 34.51
C VAL A 4 12.41 -34.46 34.39
N VAL A 5 11.66 -33.51 34.94
CA VAL A 5 10.20 -33.43 34.75
C VAL A 5 9.96 -32.79 33.40
N ALA A 6 9.62 -33.59 32.39
CA ALA A 6 9.14 -33.10 31.10
C ALA A 6 7.71 -32.57 31.29
N VAL A 7 7.54 -31.27 31.29
CA VAL A 7 6.22 -30.63 31.17
C VAL A 7 5.73 -30.79 29.74
N LEU A 8 4.83 -31.74 29.52
CA LEU A 8 4.05 -31.82 28.28
C LEU A 8 3.09 -30.63 28.29
N MET A 9 3.43 -29.58 27.52
CA MET A 9 2.44 -28.59 27.15
C MET A 9 1.44 -29.25 26.19
N ALA A 10 0.24 -29.52 26.69
CA ALA A 10 -0.87 -29.93 25.85
C ALA A 10 -1.16 -28.78 24.88
N ALA A 11 -1.04 -29.02 23.56
CA ALA A 11 -1.44 -28.09 22.55
C ALA A 11 -2.94 -27.80 22.73
N GLN A 12 -3.29 -26.57 23.06
CA GLN A 12 -4.69 -26.16 23.07
C GLN A 12 -5.25 -26.35 21.66
N PRO A 13 -6.48 -26.89 21.51
CA PRO A 13 -7.11 -27.00 20.22
C PRO A 13 -7.18 -25.59 19.61
N ALA A 14 -6.76 -25.46 18.34
CA ALA A 14 -6.84 -24.21 17.62
C ALA A 14 -8.28 -23.67 17.71
N ALA A 15 -8.44 -22.42 18.14
CA ALA A 15 -9.74 -21.78 18.19
C ALA A 15 -10.33 -21.78 16.76
N LYS A 16 -11.62 -22.11 16.64
CA LYS A 16 -12.32 -22.03 15.36
C LYS A 16 -12.74 -20.59 15.11
N LEU A 17 -12.82 -20.22 13.82
CA LEU A 17 -13.38 -18.93 13.41
C LEU A 17 -14.84 -18.78 13.88
N ASP A 18 -15.15 -17.62 14.46
CA ASP A 18 -16.54 -17.18 14.66
C ASP A 18 -17.07 -16.52 13.40
N THR A 19 -17.56 -17.35 12.47
CA THR A 19 -18.03 -16.89 11.17
C THR A 19 -19.20 -15.92 11.28
N ALA A 20 -20.06 -16.06 12.29
CA ALA A 20 -21.20 -15.16 12.53
C ALA A 20 -20.69 -13.77 12.97
N LYS A 21 -19.67 -13.73 13.82
CA LYS A 21 -19.04 -12.49 14.26
C LYS A 21 -18.33 -11.79 13.12
N ILE A 22 -17.59 -12.54 12.27
CA ILE A 22 -16.94 -11.99 11.06
C ILE A 22 -17.99 -11.38 10.14
N GLU A 23 -19.13 -12.05 9.87
CA GLU A 23 -20.22 -11.49 9.07
C GLU A 23 -20.78 -10.20 9.68
N GLN A 24 -20.98 -10.20 10.99
CA GLN A 24 -21.48 -9.01 11.71
C GLN A 24 -20.51 -7.82 11.55
N LEU A 25 -19.21 -8.04 11.77
CA LEU A 25 -18.20 -6.99 11.78
C LEU A 25 -17.84 -6.49 10.38
N THR A 26 -17.85 -7.36 9.39
CA THR A 26 -17.61 -7.00 7.98
C THR A 26 -18.86 -6.44 7.29
N GLY A 27 -20.05 -6.74 7.82
CA GLY A 27 -21.33 -6.39 7.20
C GLY A 27 -21.65 -7.22 5.95
N LEU A 28 -20.93 -8.33 5.72
CA LEU A 28 -21.04 -9.17 4.53
C LEU A 28 -21.33 -10.62 4.90
N LYS A 29 -22.06 -11.31 4.02
CA LYS A 29 -22.20 -12.76 4.12
C LYS A 29 -20.98 -13.46 3.57
N GLY A 30 -20.59 -14.57 4.21
CA GLY A 30 -19.42 -15.34 3.83
C GLY A 30 -19.75 -16.82 3.59
N LYS A 31 -18.71 -17.52 3.15
CA LYS A 31 -18.75 -18.97 2.95
C LYS A 31 -17.54 -19.61 3.60
N LEU A 32 -17.77 -20.62 4.42
CA LEU A 32 -16.73 -21.46 5.00
C LEU A 32 -16.34 -22.55 3.99
N ASP A 33 -15.07 -22.65 3.69
CA ASP A 33 -14.45 -23.83 3.10
C ASP A 33 -13.91 -24.71 4.24
N GLU A 34 -14.63 -25.78 4.56
CA GLU A 34 -14.25 -26.66 5.66
C GLU A 34 -12.94 -27.41 5.42
N LYS A 35 -12.59 -27.65 4.14
CA LYS A 35 -11.38 -28.36 3.77
C LYS A 35 -10.13 -27.52 4.03
N GLU A 36 -10.21 -26.22 3.70
CA GLU A 36 -9.12 -25.28 3.92
C GLU A 36 -9.17 -24.61 5.28
N GLY A 37 -10.31 -24.71 6.01
CA GLY A 37 -10.54 -24.01 7.26
C GLY A 37 -10.56 -22.48 7.08
N ALA A 38 -11.00 -22.03 5.91
CA ALA A 38 -11.01 -20.61 5.53
C ALA A 38 -12.44 -20.09 5.35
N PHE A 39 -12.74 -18.95 5.97
CA PHE A 39 -14.02 -18.27 5.82
C PHE A 39 -13.86 -17.02 4.96
N LYS A 40 -14.51 -16.99 3.79
CA LYS A 40 -14.39 -15.92 2.79
C LYS A 40 -15.65 -15.10 2.72
N VAL A 41 -15.53 -13.79 2.95
CA VAL A 41 -16.55 -12.77 2.64
C VAL A 41 -16.24 -12.12 1.29
N SER A 42 -17.29 -11.74 0.55
CA SER A 42 -17.15 -11.18 -0.80
C SER A 42 -18.04 -9.95 -0.98
N TYR A 43 -17.51 -8.95 -1.68
CA TYR A 43 -18.23 -7.73 -2.03
C TYR A 43 -18.19 -7.51 -3.56
N PRO A 44 -19.23 -8.00 -4.29
CA PRO A 44 -19.34 -7.77 -5.72
C PRO A 44 -19.52 -6.29 -6.04
N ARG A 45 -18.63 -5.72 -6.86
CA ARG A 45 -18.64 -4.31 -7.27
C ARG A 45 -19.55 -4.09 -8.47
N ASN A 46 -20.87 -4.23 -8.25
CA ASN A 46 -21.89 -3.96 -9.27
C ASN A 46 -22.03 -2.45 -9.59
N ASP A 47 -21.47 -1.61 -8.75
CA ASP A 47 -21.48 -0.16 -8.84
C ASP A 47 -20.45 0.40 -9.84
N ILE A 48 -19.42 -0.39 -10.20
CA ILE A 48 -18.39 0.02 -11.14
C ILE A 48 -18.84 -0.32 -12.57
N GLY A 49 -19.15 0.71 -13.34
CA GLY A 49 -19.52 0.57 -14.76
C GLY A 49 -18.32 0.56 -15.69
N SER A 50 -17.26 -0.20 -15.39
CA SER A 50 -16.03 -0.22 -16.19
C SER A 50 -16.12 -1.17 -17.39
N THR A 51 -15.40 -0.82 -18.44
CA THR A 51 -15.11 -1.68 -19.60
C THR A 51 -13.61 -1.79 -19.79
N ALA A 52 -13.13 -2.91 -20.33
CA ALA A 52 -11.75 -3.06 -20.77
C ALA A 52 -11.74 -3.46 -22.25
N ALA A 53 -11.06 -2.67 -23.09
CA ALA A 53 -11.06 -2.85 -24.55
C ALA A 53 -12.50 -3.01 -25.14
N GLY A 54 -13.48 -2.27 -24.60
CA GLY A 54 -14.87 -2.35 -25.00
C GLY A 54 -15.68 -3.49 -24.39
N VAL A 55 -15.07 -4.39 -23.63
CA VAL A 55 -15.74 -5.49 -22.93
C VAL A 55 -16.22 -5.00 -21.54
N LYS A 56 -17.52 -5.14 -21.25
CA LYS A 56 -18.08 -4.79 -19.95
C LYS A 56 -17.51 -5.71 -18.87
N LEU A 57 -16.88 -5.12 -17.86
CA LEU A 57 -16.42 -5.84 -16.67
C LEU A 57 -17.59 -6.09 -15.71
N THR A 58 -17.59 -7.27 -15.09
CA THR A 58 -18.63 -7.70 -14.14
C THR A 58 -17.98 -8.34 -12.91
N PRO A 59 -18.69 -8.49 -11.78
CA PRO A 59 -18.14 -9.15 -10.61
C PRO A 59 -17.53 -10.53 -10.89
N PRO A 60 -18.16 -11.45 -11.64
CA PRO A 60 -17.49 -12.70 -11.99
C PRO A 60 -16.28 -12.57 -12.92
N LEU A 61 -16.18 -11.44 -13.64
CA LEU A 61 -15.06 -11.11 -14.53
C LEU A 61 -14.09 -10.13 -13.83
N GLY A 62 -13.76 -10.40 -12.55
CA GLY A 62 -12.72 -9.71 -11.81
C GLY A 62 -13.17 -8.56 -10.91
N LEU A 63 -14.43 -8.10 -10.97
CA LEU A 63 -14.90 -6.98 -10.13
C LEU A 63 -15.50 -7.45 -8.80
N THR A 64 -14.82 -8.33 -8.07
CA THR A 64 -15.25 -8.77 -6.74
C THR A 64 -14.15 -8.56 -5.73
N ALA A 65 -14.35 -7.62 -4.81
CA ALA A 65 -13.50 -7.50 -3.63
C ALA A 65 -13.81 -8.64 -2.65
N TRP A 66 -12.81 -9.13 -1.92
CA TRP A 66 -12.99 -10.22 -0.97
C TRP A 66 -11.96 -10.18 0.15
N ALA A 67 -12.29 -10.82 1.27
CA ALA A 67 -11.34 -11.14 2.33
C ALA A 67 -11.61 -12.54 2.87
N ALA A 68 -10.56 -13.31 3.11
CA ALA A 68 -10.62 -14.65 3.65
C ALA A 68 -9.86 -14.72 4.99
N PHE A 69 -10.49 -15.33 5.96
CA PHE A 69 -9.98 -15.51 7.33
C PHE A 69 -9.67 -16.99 7.54
N SER A 70 -8.56 -17.27 8.22
CA SER A 70 -8.15 -18.62 8.61
C SER A 70 -7.54 -18.61 10.00
N GLY A 71 -7.59 -19.74 10.73
CA GLY A 71 -7.17 -19.84 12.13
C GLY A 71 -8.33 -19.64 13.07
N GLY A 72 -8.21 -18.76 14.06
CA GLY A 72 -9.27 -18.38 15.00
C GLY A 72 -8.75 -17.66 16.25
N GLY A 73 -9.58 -16.82 16.84
CA GLY A 73 -9.26 -16.04 18.04
C GLY A 73 -8.03 -15.14 17.85
N ALA A 74 -7.06 -15.23 18.76
CA ALA A 74 -5.84 -14.42 18.74
C ALA A 74 -4.84 -14.80 17.64
N HIS A 75 -5.04 -15.92 16.96
CA HIS A 75 -4.16 -16.45 15.91
C HIS A 75 -4.87 -16.54 14.57
N THR A 76 -5.67 -15.54 14.27
CA THR A 76 -6.34 -15.40 12.97
C THR A 76 -5.42 -14.73 11.96
N MET A 77 -5.44 -15.22 10.73
CA MET A 77 -4.85 -14.59 9.57
C MET A 77 -5.97 -14.12 8.64
N VAL A 78 -5.81 -12.94 8.07
CA VAL A 78 -6.65 -12.44 7.00
C VAL A 78 -5.81 -12.14 5.77
N MET A 79 -6.35 -12.43 4.60
CA MET A 79 -5.85 -12.00 3.29
C MET A 79 -7.04 -11.56 2.44
N GLY A 80 -6.86 -10.50 1.65
CA GLY A 80 -7.92 -10.00 0.80
C GLY A 80 -7.41 -9.31 -0.45
N ASP A 81 -8.33 -9.07 -1.37
CA ASP A 81 -8.13 -8.30 -2.59
C ASP A 81 -9.28 -7.31 -2.74
N VAL A 82 -8.95 -6.03 -2.72
CA VAL A 82 -9.91 -4.92 -2.70
C VAL A 82 -9.96 -4.28 -4.07
N VAL A 83 -11.13 -4.33 -4.70
CA VAL A 83 -11.38 -3.71 -6.03
C VAL A 83 -11.80 -2.27 -5.84
N LEU A 84 -11.08 -1.34 -6.44
CA LEU A 84 -11.15 0.10 -6.19
C LEU A 84 -11.20 0.89 -7.49
N THR A 85 -11.94 1.98 -7.51
CA THR A 85 -11.72 3.05 -8.49
C THR A 85 -10.52 3.91 -8.05
N GLU A 86 -9.87 4.63 -8.96
CA GLU A 86 -8.65 5.41 -8.66
C GLU A 86 -8.85 6.39 -7.49
N ASP A 87 -10.02 7.01 -7.40
CA ASP A 87 -10.39 7.95 -6.33
C ASP A 87 -10.56 7.28 -4.94
N GLN A 88 -10.80 5.98 -4.89
CA GLN A 88 -10.97 5.22 -3.66
C GLN A 88 -9.67 4.66 -3.09
N VAL A 89 -8.65 4.45 -3.94
CA VAL A 89 -7.41 3.73 -3.59
C VAL A 89 -6.79 4.23 -2.29
N ASN A 90 -6.52 5.51 -2.23
CA ASN A 90 -5.73 6.05 -1.12
C ASN A 90 -6.54 6.23 0.18
N THR A 91 -7.85 6.38 0.09
CA THR A 91 -8.75 6.35 1.26
C THR A 91 -8.83 4.94 1.84
N ALA A 92 -9.04 3.92 1.00
CA ALA A 92 -9.07 2.52 1.43
C ALA A 92 -7.72 2.07 2.01
N MET A 93 -6.60 2.49 1.38
CA MET A 93 -5.26 2.19 1.87
C MET A 93 -5.00 2.80 3.25
N SER A 94 -5.30 4.08 3.45
CA SER A 94 -5.15 4.73 4.75
C SER A 94 -6.02 4.03 5.80
N THR A 95 -7.26 3.69 5.46
CA THR A 95 -8.16 2.96 6.36
C THR A 95 -7.59 1.59 6.75
N ALA A 96 -7.03 0.84 5.81
CA ALA A 96 -6.39 -0.45 6.10
C ALA A 96 -5.21 -0.28 7.07
N LEU A 97 -4.27 0.59 6.74
CA LEU A 97 -3.05 0.85 7.50
C LEU A 97 -3.33 1.36 8.92
N ASP A 98 -4.28 2.29 9.07
CA ASP A 98 -4.63 2.91 10.36
C ASP A 98 -5.41 1.96 11.28
N ASN A 99 -6.00 0.90 10.71
CA ASN A 99 -6.70 -0.13 11.48
C ASN A 99 -5.91 -1.44 11.63
N GLY A 100 -4.60 -1.42 11.36
CA GLY A 100 -3.68 -2.53 11.62
C GLY A 100 -3.66 -3.64 10.58
N LEU A 101 -4.27 -3.41 9.40
CA LEU A 101 -4.04 -4.28 8.26
C LEU A 101 -2.75 -3.86 7.54
N GLU A 102 -2.13 -4.83 6.89
CA GLU A 102 -1.02 -4.62 5.97
C GLU A 102 -1.56 -4.40 4.54
N VAL A 103 -0.90 -3.55 3.76
CA VAL A 103 -1.10 -3.45 2.32
C VAL A 103 0.12 -4.02 1.64
N THR A 104 -0.06 -5.07 0.85
CA THR A 104 1.06 -5.85 0.30
C THR A 104 1.27 -5.67 -1.19
N ALA A 105 0.26 -5.20 -1.91
CA ALA A 105 0.34 -4.87 -3.33
C ALA A 105 -0.71 -3.84 -3.73
N LEU A 106 -0.40 -3.07 -4.76
CA LEU A 106 -1.35 -2.20 -5.47
C LEU A 106 -1.02 -2.29 -6.96
N HIS A 107 -1.98 -2.74 -7.78
CA HIS A 107 -1.78 -2.98 -9.20
C HIS A 107 -3.11 -2.90 -9.98
N ASN A 108 -3.03 -2.91 -11.30
CA ASN A 108 -4.16 -3.07 -12.21
C ASN A 108 -4.24 -4.52 -12.72
N HIS A 109 -5.44 -4.97 -13.13
CA HIS A 109 -5.67 -6.25 -13.80
C HIS A 109 -5.83 -6.10 -15.32
N PHE A 110 -6.20 -4.91 -15.76
CA PHE A 110 -6.59 -4.67 -17.15
C PHE A 110 -5.75 -3.55 -17.77
N PHE A 111 -5.63 -3.59 -19.09
CA PHE A 111 -5.28 -2.43 -19.91
C PHE A 111 -6.55 -1.89 -20.56
N TRP A 112 -6.54 -0.61 -20.88
CA TRP A 112 -7.62 0.11 -21.57
C TRP A 112 -8.97 0.05 -20.85
N ASP A 113 -8.93 -0.06 -19.55
CA ASP A 113 -10.13 0.00 -18.70
C ASP A 113 -10.57 1.45 -18.47
N SER A 114 -11.90 1.67 -18.52
CA SER A 114 -12.50 2.97 -18.30
C SER A 114 -13.89 2.81 -17.64
N PRO A 115 -14.14 3.45 -16.48
CA PRO A 115 -13.14 4.03 -15.56
C PRO A 115 -12.11 3.01 -15.13
N LYS A 116 -10.88 3.50 -14.80
CA LYS A 116 -9.80 2.63 -14.36
C LYS A 116 -10.11 1.96 -13.02
N VAL A 117 -9.75 0.68 -12.93
CA VAL A 117 -9.94 -0.15 -11.73
C VAL A 117 -8.59 -0.61 -11.22
N MET A 118 -8.38 -0.47 -9.91
CA MET A 118 -7.17 -0.88 -9.21
C MET A 118 -7.49 -2.02 -8.24
N PHE A 119 -6.48 -2.82 -7.94
CA PHE A 119 -6.55 -3.96 -7.05
C PHE A 119 -5.52 -3.80 -5.95
N MET A 120 -5.98 -3.87 -4.70
CA MET A 120 -5.14 -3.69 -3.52
C MET A 120 -5.22 -4.93 -2.64
N HIS A 121 -4.09 -5.60 -2.47
CA HIS A 121 -4.00 -6.71 -1.54
C HIS A 121 -3.82 -6.22 -0.11
N ILE A 122 -4.64 -6.76 0.78
CA ILE A 122 -4.58 -6.51 2.21
C ILE A 122 -4.29 -7.82 2.95
N GLY A 123 -3.65 -7.73 4.11
CA GLY A 123 -3.35 -8.87 4.96
C GLY A 123 -3.27 -8.49 6.43
N GLY A 124 -3.06 -9.49 7.27
CA GLY A 124 -2.79 -9.28 8.69
C GLY A 124 -2.87 -10.56 9.50
N MET A 125 -2.24 -10.55 10.66
CA MET A 125 -2.30 -11.63 11.65
C MET A 125 -2.61 -11.05 13.03
N GLY A 126 -3.47 -11.73 13.78
CA GLY A 126 -3.80 -11.29 15.13
C GLY A 126 -5.19 -11.69 15.60
N ASP A 127 -5.81 -10.78 16.36
CA ASP A 127 -7.13 -10.96 16.92
C ASP A 127 -8.21 -10.90 15.85
N GLU A 128 -9.09 -11.88 15.81
CA GLU A 128 -10.13 -12.07 14.80
C GLU A 128 -11.09 -10.88 14.71
N GLU A 129 -11.57 -10.39 15.85
CA GLU A 129 -12.54 -9.29 15.86
C GLU A 129 -11.91 -7.97 15.35
N LYS A 130 -10.64 -7.74 15.71
CA LYS A 130 -9.90 -6.57 15.22
C LYS A 130 -9.70 -6.64 13.72
N LEU A 131 -9.27 -7.80 13.20
CA LEU A 131 -9.07 -8.00 11.77
C LEU A 131 -10.39 -7.88 10.98
N ALA A 132 -11.47 -8.51 11.47
CA ALA A 132 -12.79 -8.42 10.83
C ALA A 132 -13.34 -6.99 10.85
N THR A 133 -13.17 -6.26 11.97
CA THR A 133 -13.54 -4.85 12.08
C THR A 133 -12.76 -3.98 11.09
N ALA A 134 -11.45 -4.20 10.96
CA ALA A 134 -10.61 -3.47 10.02
C ALA A 134 -11.03 -3.71 8.57
N VAL A 135 -11.29 -4.97 8.20
CA VAL A 135 -11.83 -5.33 6.88
C VAL A 135 -13.18 -4.66 6.62
N GLY A 136 -14.08 -4.67 7.61
CA GLY A 136 -15.39 -4.00 7.50
C GLY A 136 -15.25 -2.50 7.23
N LYS A 137 -14.32 -1.82 7.89
CA LYS A 137 -14.02 -0.40 7.66
C LYS A 137 -13.47 -0.15 6.25
N VAL A 138 -12.55 -1.00 5.76
CA VAL A 138 -12.03 -0.90 4.39
C VAL A 138 -13.17 -1.09 3.39
N PHE A 139 -14.02 -2.08 3.56
CA PHE A 139 -15.15 -2.32 2.65
C PHE A 139 -16.21 -1.20 2.70
N ALA A 140 -16.34 -0.50 3.82
CA ALA A 140 -17.21 0.67 3.92
C ALA A 140 -16.75 1.79 2.96
N THR A 141 -15.44 2.00 2.80
CA THR A 141 -14.90 3.02 1.88
C THR A 141 -15.26 2.78 0.42
N LEU A 142 -15.57 1.54 0.04
CA LEU A 142 -15.96 1.18 -1.33
C LEU A 142 -17.31 1.77 -1.75
N LYS A 143 -18.12 2.23 -0.80
CA LYS A 143 -19.42 2.88 -1.01
C LYS A 143 -19.29 4.39 -1.19
N GLU A 144 -18.12 4.94 -0.92
CA GLU A 144 -17.86 6.36 -0.97
C GLU A 144 -17.18 6.73 -2.30
N LYS A 145 -17.46 7.94 -2.77
CA LYS A 145 -16.71 8.54 -3.88
C LYS A 145 -15.55 9.33 -3.30
N GLY A 146 -14.35 9.05 -3.76
CA GLY A 146 -13.18 9.83 -3.43
C GLY A 146 -13.12 11.14 -4.22
N GLN A 147 -12.15 11.98 -3.87
CA GLN A 147 -11.84 13.17 -4.66
C GLN A 147 -10.65 12.87 -5.57
N VAL A 148 -10.78 13.23 -6.85
CA VAL A 148 -9.65 13.24 -7.77
C VAL A 148 -9.01 14.64 -7.71
N PRO A 149 -7.81 14.76 -7.15
CA PRO A 149 -7.15 16.05 -7.07
C PRO A 149 -6.73 16.50 -8.47
N THR A 150 -6.91 17.79 -8.75
CA THR A 150 -6.46 18.41 -10.00
C THR A 150 -5.45 19.51 -9.70
N ALA A 151 -4.43 19.62 -10.54
CA ALA A 151 -3.50 20.72 -10.52
C ALA A 151 -3.29 21.22 -11.95
N ASP A 152 -3.38 22.54 -12.09
CA ASP A 152 -2.98 23.23 -13.31
C ASP A 152 -1.54 23.72 -13.11
N ILE A 153 -0.59 22.84 -13.34
CA ILE A 153 0.84 23.09 -13.16
C ILE A 153 1.58 22.70 -14.45
N ASP A 154 2.23 23.69 -15.05
CA ASP A 154 3.17 23.50 -16.15
C ASP A 154 4.59 23.46 -15.57
N PRO A 155 5.27 22.32 -15.57
CA PRO A 155 6.63 22.21 -15.02
C PRO A 155 7.62 23.20 -15.63
N SER A 156 7.46 23.54 -16.93
CA SER A 156 8.36 24.50 -17.59
C SER A 156 8.25 25.93 -17.03
N LYS A 157 7.19 26.21 -16.28
CA LYS A 157 6.93 27.49 -15.61
C LYS A 157 7.10 27.42 -14.10
N SER A 158 7.77 26.41 -13.62
CA SER A 158 7.99 26.20 -12.18
C SER A 158 8.76 27.37 -11.56
N THR A 159 8.25 27.83 -10.41
CA THR A 159 8.85 28.90 -9.60
C THR A 159 9.30 28.40 -8.21
N ILE A 160 9.40 27.07 -8.07
CA ILE A 160 9.91 26.46 -6.83
C ILE A 160 11.29 27.02 -6.49
N ASP A 161 11.51 27.35 -5.22
CA ASP A 161 12.84 27.72 -4.71
C ASP A 161 13.65 26.45 -4.38
N PRO A 162 14.70 26.12 -5.16
CA PRO A 162 15.53 24.94 -4.89
C PRO A 162 16.21 24.96 -3.52
N ALA A 163 16.54 26.16 -2.99
CA ALA A 163 17.23 26.26 -1.71
C ALA A 163 16.33 25.85 -0.53
N LYS A 164 15.02 26.13 -0.61
CA LYS A 164 14.05 25.65 0.38
C LYS A 164 13.90 24.13 0.35
N LEU A 165 13.90 23.54 -0.84
CA LEU A 165 13.85 22.08 -1.00
C LEU A 165 15.16 21.42 -0.55
N ASP A 166 16.32 22.01 -0.84
CA ASP A 166 17.61 21.54 -0.29
C ASP A 166 17.57 21.49 1.23
N ALA A 167 17.03 22.53 1.87
CA ALA A 167 16.87 22.59 3.32
C ALA A 167 15.86 21.53 3.82
N ALA A 168 14.73 21.39 3.18
CA ALA A 168 13.67 20.43 3.56
C ALA A 168 14.14 18.98 3.42
N PHE A 169 14.88 18.64 2.36
CA PHE A 169 15.45 17.31 2.13
C PHE A 169 16.77 17.05 2.87
N GLY A 170 17.36 18.08 3.48
CA GLY A 170 18.65 17.98 4.16
C GLY A 170 19.81 17.63 3.22
N LYS A 171 19.65 17.86 1.93
CA LYS A 171 20.67 17.61 0.89
C LYS A 171 20.40 18.45 -0.35
N LYS A 172 21.45 18.71 -1.11
CA LYS A 172 21.34 19.39 -2.39
C LYS A 172 20.74 18.46 -3.45
N GLY A 173 19.71 18.96 -4.14
CA GLY A 173 19.12 18.34 -5.33
C GLY A 173 19.62 18.97 -6.62
N GLU A 174 19.07 18.52 -7.73
CA GLU A 174 19.30 19.07 -9.06
C GLU A 174 18.01 19.80 -9.52
N PHE A 175 18.15 21.02 -10.00
CA PHE A 175 17.05 21.76 -10.62
C PHE A 175 17.33 21.91 -12.11
N LYS A 176 16.47 21.33 -12.93
CA LYS A 176 16.62 21.32 -14.37
C LYS A 176 15.26 21.32 -15.06
N ASP A 177 15.11 22.13 -16.09
CA ASP A 177 13.90 22.22 -16.94
C ASP A 177 12.61 22.41 -16.10
N GLY A 178 12.70 23.21 -15.02
CA GLY A 178 11.58 23.49 -14.11
C GLY A 178 11.27 22.40 -13.08
N VAL A 179 12.05 21.33 -13.04
CA VAL A 179 11.89 20.23 -12.09
C VAL A 179 13.07 20.18 -11.12
N TYR A 180 12.75 20.20 -9.83
CA TYR A 180 13.71 19.88 -8.77
C TYR A 180 13.71 18.38 -8.49
N LYS A 181 14.90 17.75 -8.44
CA LYS A 181 15.01 16.32 -8.15
C LYS A 181 16.06 16.04 -7.08
N ALA A 182 15.69 15.24 -6.07
CA ALA A 182 16.58 14.70 -5.07
C ALA A 182 16.56 13.17 -5.11
N THR A 183 17.73 12.52 -4.88
CA THR A 183 17.85 11.05 -4.96
C THR A 183 18.64 10.51 -3.77
N TRP A 184 18.16 9.43 -3.17
CA TRP A 184 18.79 8.69 -2.08
C TRP A 184 19.08 7.26 -2.56
N GLY A 185 20.36 6.96 -2.79
CA GLY A 185 20.78 5.61 -3.21
C GLY A 185 20.67 4.61 -2.06
N ARG A 186 20.36 3.36 -2.42
CA ARG A 186 20.50 2.16 -1.58
C ARG A 186 21.36 1.14 -2.28
N THR A 187 21.73 0.09 -1.56
CA THR A 187 22.42 -1.07 -2.13
C THR A 187 21.73 -2.34 -1.68
N THR A 188 21.70 -3.33 -2.58
CA THR A 188 21.28 -4.70 -2.28
C THR A 188 22.19 -5.69 -3.00
N LYS A 189 22.09 -6.97 -2.65
CA LYS A 189 22.79 -8.04 -3.36
C LYS A 189 21.81 -8.94 -4.07
N VAL A 190 22.00 -9.11 -5.37
CA VAL A 190 21.21 -10.01 -6.22
C VAL A 190 22.15 -11.09 -6.74
N ARG A 191 21.90 -12.35 -6.39
CA ARG A 191 22.75 -13.50 -6.79
C ARG A 191 24.25 -13.29 -6.53
N GLY A 192 24.56 -12.63 -5.38
CA GLY A 192 25.93 -12.35 -4.97
C GLY A 192 26.55 -11.05 -5.49
N MET A 193 25.94 -10.40 -6.51
CA MET A 193 26.42 -9.12 -7.06
C MET A 193 25.74 -7.95 -6.38
N THR A 194 26.49 -6.87 -6.12
CA THR A 194 25.98 -5.65 -5.54
C THR A 194 25.31 -4.80 -6.61
N MET A 195 24.04 -4.40 -6.34
CA MET A 195 23.31 -3.41 -7.11
C MET A 195 23.11 -2.14 -6.27
N GLY A 196 23.18 -1.00 -6.91
CA GLY A 196 23.09 0.30 -6.23
C GLY A 196 22.30 1.34 -7.02
N ASN A 197 22.52 2.59 -6.65
CA ASN A 197 21.81 3.75 -7.18
C ASN A 197 21.71 3.80 -8.71
N THR A 198 22.83 3.62 -9.40
CA THR A 198 22.89 3.68 -10.88
C THR A 198 22.09 2.55 -11.55
N MET A 199 21.82 1.46 -10.83
CA MET A 199 20.99 0.34 -11.28
C MET A 199 19.53 0.45 -10.79
N GLY A 200 19.09 1.65 -10.36
CA GLY A 200 17.72 1.90 -9.95
C GLY A 200 17.37 1.46 -8.52
N VAL A 201 18.38 1.13 -7.69
CA VAL A 201 18.13 0.85 -6.26
C VAL A 201 18.25 2.16 -5.49
N ASN A 202 17.19 2.97 -5.57
CA ASN A 202 17.17 4.29 -4.96
C ASN A 202 15.74 4.74 -4.65
N THR A 203 15.63 5.74 -3.79
CA THR A 203 14.46 6.58 -3.63
C THR A 203 14.75 7.91 -4.31
N TRP A 204 13.81 8.45 -5.07
CA TRP A 204 13.92 9.77 -5.63
C TRP A 204 12.59 10.52 -5.54
N ALA A 205 12.69 11.84 -5.46
CA ALA A 205 11.56 12.77 -5.45
C ALA A 205 11.81 13.87 -6.49
N ALA A 206 10.82 14.09 -7.35
CA ALA A 206 10.82 15.15 -8.35
C ALA A 206 9.65 16.11 -8.10
N LEU A 207 9.91 17.42 -7.99
CA LEU A 207 8.90 18.44 -7.71
C LEU A 207 8.89 19.52 -8.79
N ALA A 208 7.69 19.99 -9.12
CA ALA A 208 7.47 21.12 -9.99
C ALA A 208 6.26 21.95 -9.54
N GLY A 209 6.20 23.24 -9.91
CA GLY A 209 5.12 24.17 -9.56
C GLY A 209 5.62 25.40 -8.83
N SER A 210 5.03 25.73 -7.69
CA SER A 210 5.47 26.80 -6.80
C SER A 210 5.66 26.30 -5.38
N ASP A 211 6.26 27.13 -4.51
CA ASP A 211 6.41 26.78 -3.08
C ASP A 211 5.08 26.47 -2.40
N ASP A 212 4.02 27.19 -2.76
CA ASP A 212 2.69 27.05 -2.16
C ASP A 212 1.86 25.93 -2.81
N LYS A 213 2.10 25.64 -4.11
CA LYS A 213 1.36 24.62 -4.86
C LYS A 213 2.30 23.91 -5.83
N ALA A 214 2.72 22.72 -5.46
CA ALA A 214 3.59 21.85 -6.24
C ALA A 214 2.95 20.49 -6.45
N VAL A 215 3.45 19.78 -7.46
CA VAL A 215 3.30 18.35 -7.59
C VAL A 215 4.58 17.66 -7.15
N ILE A 216 4.46 16.47 -6.63
CA ILE A 216 5.57 15.55 -6.39
C ILE A 216 5.30 14.23 -7.09
N ASP A 217 6.30 13.72 -7.79
CA ASP A 217 6.38 12.38 -8.34
C ASP A 217 7.62 11.68 -7.79
N GLY A 218 7.55 10.37 -7.60
CA GLY A 218 8.72 9.67 -7.10
C GLY A 218 8.60 8.15 -7.11
N ASP A 219 9.75 7.55 -6.80
CA ASP A 219 9.91 6.13 -6.58
C ASP A 219 10.60 5.91 -5.23
N PHE A 220 10.15 4.96 -4.47
CA PHE A 220 10.63 4.72 -3.11
C PHE A 220 11.14 3.29 -2.98
N ALA A 221 12.43 3.10 -2.73
CA ALA A 221 13.04 1.81 -2.46
C ALA A 221 13.03 1.50 -0.96
N MET A 222 12.49 0.34 -0.56
CA MET A 222 12.41 -0.08 0.84
C MET A 222 12.60 -1.60 0.95
N LEU A 223 13.04 -2.05 2.12
CA LEU A 223 12.97 -3.46 2.45
C LEU A 223 11.50 -3.85 2.70
N GLU A 224 11.15 -5.11 2.43
CA GLU A 224 9.82 -5.63 2.71
C GLU A 224 9.36 -5.34 4.15
N ALA A 225 10.26 -5.49 5.13
CA ALA A 225 9.96 -5.22 6.53
C ALA A 225 9.78 -3.72 6.88
N GLU A 226 10.14 -2.80 5.98
CA GLU A 226 9.99 -1.35 6.17
C GLU A 226 8.70 -0.84 5.52
N MET A 227 8.07 -1.63 4.65
CA MET A 227 7.02 -1.18 3.73
C MET A 227 5.81 -0.58 4.46
N GLN A 228 5.28 -1.24 5.49
CA GLN A 228 4.06 -0.76 6.15
C GLN A 228 4.27 0.61 6.82
N ASP A 229 5.42 0.84 7.44
CA ASP A 229 5.77 2.11 8.06
C ASP A 229 6.01 3.21 7.03
N VAL A 230 6.61 2.87 5.89
CA VAL A 230 6.80 3.79 4.75
C VAL A 230 5.45 4.21 4.16
N LEU A 231 4.55 3.24 3.88
CA LEU A 231 3.20 3.52 3.37
C LEU A 231 2.44 4.46 4.30
N LYS A 232 2.44 4.18 5.62
CA LYS A 232 1.79 5.03 6.63
C LYS A 232 2.37 6.45 6.62
N ALA A 233 3.69 6.58 6.59
CA ALA A 233 4.33 7.88 6.63
C ALA A 233 4.01 8.72 5.38
N LEU A 234 4.03 8.13 4.18
CA LEU A 234 3.65 8.81 2.95
C LEU A 234 2.17 9.23 2.98
N ARG A 235 1.27 8.32 3.38
CA ARG A 235 -0.17 8.62 3.47
C ARG A 235 -0.47 9.74 4.48
N HIS A 236 0.15 9.70 5.66
CA HIS A 236 0.01 10.75 6.67
C HIS A 236 0.63 12.09 6.20
N GLY A 237 1.63 12.05 5.32
CA GLY A 237 2.19 13.22 4.64
C GLY A 237 1.34 13.75 3.47
N GLY A 238 0.14 13.20 3.24
CA GLY A 238 -0.74 13.61 2.13
C GLY A 238 -0.29 13.14 0.75
N ILE A 239 0.66 12.20 0.68
CA ILE A 239 1.21 11.66 -0.55
C ILE A 239 0.48 10.37 -0.93
N ASN A 240 -0.01 10.30 -2.16
CA ASN A 240 -0.75 9.16 -2.69
C ASN A 240 0.20 8.06 -3.17
N ILE A 241 -0.16 6.82 -2.89
CA ILE A 241 0.54 5.63 -3.42
C ILE A 241 -0.14 5.24 -4.73
N VAL A 242 0.67 4.99 -5.75
CA VAL A 242 0.20 4.74 -7.13
C VAL A 242 0.39 3.27 -7.51
N ALA A 243 1.49 2.67 -7.12
CA ALA A 243 1.81 1.27 -7.38
C ALA A 243 2.78 0.73 -6.33
N ILE A 244 2.74 -0.58 -6.06
CA ILE A 244 3.73 -1.30 -5.25
C ILE A 244 4.25 -2.45 -6.12
N HIS A 245 5.58 -2.52 -6.33
CA HIS A 245 6.18 -3.44 -7.30
C HIS A 245 7.62 -3.85 -6.92
N SER A 246 8.23 -4.69 -7.73
CA SER A 246 9.62 -5.12 -7.63
C SER A 246 10.40 -4.65 -8.85
N HIS A 247 11.66 -4.24 -8.68
CA HIS A 247 12.58 -3.99 -9.81
C HIS A 247 13.41 -5.23 -10.17
N MET A 248 13.60 -6.15 -9.22
CA MET A 248 14.42 -7.34 -9.38
C MET A 248 13.81 -8.52 -8.64
N SER A 249 14.43 -9.67 -8.77
CA SER A 249 14.16 -10.87 -8.00
C SER A 249 15.45 -11.61 -7.63
N GLY A 250 15.44 -12.36 -6.53
CA GLY A 250 16.60 -13.13 -6.05
C GLY A 250 17.59 -12.34 -5.23
N GLU A 251 17.17 -11.20 -4.68
CA GLU A 251 17.91 -10.44 -3.68
C GLU A 251 17.95 -11.17 -2.33
N GLN A 252 19.05 -11.02 -1.60
CA GLN A 252 19.23 -11.66 -0.28
C GLN A 252 18.23 -11.13 0.76
N ARG A 253 17.87 -9.83 0.66
CA ARG A 253 16.82 -9.17 1.42
C ARG A 253 15.90 -8.51 0.41
N ARG A 254 14.63 -8.90 0.42
CA ARG A 254 13.66 -8.41 -0.54
C ARG A 254 13.54 -6.90 -0.48
N VAL A 255 13.76 -6.27 -1.63
CA VAL A 255 13.58 -4.83 -1.82
C VAL A 255 12.31 -4.64 -2.66
N LEU A 256 11.40 -3.85 -2.14
CA LEU A 256 10.19 -3.43 -2.82
C LEU A 256 10.31 -1.97 -3.21
N PHE A 257 9.54 -1.61 -4.20
CA PHE A 257 9.45 -0.26 -4.74
C PHE A 257 8.00 0.19 -4.77
N LEU A 258 7.78 1.49 -4.67
CA LEU A 258 6.47 2.07 -4.87
C LEU A 258 6.58 3.39 -5.63
N HIS A 259 5.64 3.63 -6.52
CA HIS A 259 5.43 4.95 -7.08
C HIS A 259 4.48 5.76 -6.21
N TYR A 260 4.77 7.04 -6.08
CA TYR A 260 3.94 7.95 -5.31
C TYR A 260 3.73 9.28 -6.04
N TRP A 261 2.60 9.92 -5.76
CA TRP A 261 2.19 11.18 -6.34
C TRP A 261 1.51 12.06 -5.30
N GLY A 262 1.74 13.36 -5.34
CA GLY A 262 1.09 14.29 -4.43
C GLY A 262 0.97 15.69 -5.00
N ILE A 263 -0.01 16.44 -4.47
CA ILE A 263 -0.20 17.86 -4.76
C ILE A 263 -0.33 18.60 -3.43
N GLY A 264 0.44 19.68 -3.26
CA GLY A 264 0.42 20.47 -2.03
C GLY A 264 1.56 21.47 -1.95
N PRO A 265 1.76 22.12 -0.80
CA PRO A 265 2.93 22.95 -0.57
C PRO A 265 4.23 22.14 -0.72
N ALA A 266 5.20 22.67 -1.47
CA ALA A 266 6.43 21.95 -1.81
C ALA A 266 7.20 21.44 -0.59
N GLU A 267 7.35 22.29 0.43
CA GLU A 267 8.01 21.91 1.69
C GLU A 267 7.22 20.83 2.45
N GLY A 268 5.89 20.87 2.42
CA GLY A 268 5.04 19.87 3.05
C GLY A 268 5.22 18.48 2.41
N LEU A 269 5.24 18.43 1.07
CA LEU A 269 5.49 17.22 0.31
C LEU A 269 6.90 16.66 0.59
N ALA A 270 7.92 17.53 0.60
CA ALA A 270 9.28 17.13 0.95
C ALA A 270 9.38 16.54 2.36
N LYS A 271 8.73 17.15 3.35
CA LYS A 271 8.65 16.64 4.73
C LYS A 271 7.97 15.26 4.80
N GLY A 272 6.92 15.05 4.01
CA GLY A 272 6.26 13.75 3.92
C GLY A 272 7.20 12.64 3.42
N VAL A 273 7.97 12.90 2.36
CA VAL A 273 9.00 11.96 1.87
C VAL A 273 10.10 11.73 2.90
N MET A 274 10.56 12.78 3.58
CA MET A 274 11.60 12.65 4.62
C MET A 274 11.12 11.86 5.83
N ALA A 275 9.84 12.01 6.21
CA ALA A 275 9.22 11.19 7.26
C ALA A 275 9.20 9.70 6.87
N ALA A 276 8.91 9.40 5.60
CA ALA A 276 8.95 8.03 5.08
C ALA A 276 10.39 7.48 5.00
N LEU A 277 11.37 8.28 4.55
CA LEU A 277 12.79 7.91 4.56
C LEU A 277 13.28 7.61 5.98
N GLY A 278 12.80 8.35 6.97
CA GLY A 278 13.08 8.08 8.39
C GLY A 278 12.57 6.72 8.89
N LYS A 279 11.69 6.04 8.15
CA LYS A 279 11.23 4.67 8.46
C LYS A 279 12.12 3.60 7.84
N THR A 280 13.04 3.98 6.96
CA THR A 280 13.99 3.04 6.36
C THR A 280 15.30 3.04 7.16
N LYS A 281 15.90 1.87 7.30
CA LYS A 281 17.26 1.74 7.86
C LYS A 281 18.25 2.05 6.73
N THR A 282 18.39 3.33 6.42
CA THR A 282 19.46 3.79 5.52
C THR A 282 20.81 3.60 6.22
N LYS A 283 21.54 2.61 5.81
CA LYS A 283 23.00 2.55 5.87
C LYS A 283 23.51 2.05 4.56
#